data_9d53489fc0683a28e23df3e1814af5eb
#
_entry.id   9d53489fc0683a28e23df3e1814af5eb
#
_cell.length_a   1.000
_cell.length_b   1.000
_cell.length_c   1.000
_cell.angle_alpha   90.00
_cell.angle_beta   90.00
_cell.angle_gamma   90.00
#
_symmetry.space_group_name_H-M   'P 1'
#
loop_
_entity.id
_entity.type
_entity.pdbx_description
1 polymer ?
#
loop_
_entity_poly.entity_id
_entity_poly.type
_entity_poly.pdbx_seq_one_letter_code
_entity_poly.pdbx_strand_id
1 'polypeptide(L)'
;MRRRAAVEPSGPRRSRTRRAVLTLAAVLVLLAGFWAPFLWFPRSDPPGPADAVFVLGGTNMNSRVRTGAELVRRGYAPYLVISRSHPTSRCEEFADLAGTEMECDRPEPFTTQGEARLIARLAAEHGWHSLIVVTSDDQATRARIRLRRCWHGGLRIVTVGTPLLSVPYTTVYETAAMLKAELLQRGC
;
A
#
# COMPACT_ATOMS: atom_id res chain seq x y z
N MET A 1 31.17 -71.81 -1.17
CA MET A 1 31.69 -70.42 -1.12
C MET A 1 30.59 -69.42 -1.47
N ARG A 2 29.99 -68.78 -0.48
CA ARG A 2 28.96 -67.71 -0.68
C ARG A 2 29.64 -66.35 -0.47
N ARG A 3 29.74 -65.55 -1.55
CA ARG A 3 30.24 -64.18 -1.47
C ARG A 3 29.18 -63.30 -0.79
N ARG A 4 29.53 -62.72 0.35
CA ARG A 4 28.77 -61.68 1.01
C ARG A 4 28.93 -60.41 0.19
N ALA A 5 27.82 -59.88 -0.35
CA ALA A 5 27.78 -58.55 -0.93
C ALA A 5 27.90 -57.52 0.20
N ALA A 6 28.92 -56.69 0.09
CA ALA A 6 29.10 -55.54 0.98
C ALA A 6 28.01 -54.50 0.67
N VAL A 7 27.23 -54.16 1.69
CA VAL A 7 26.27 -53.03 1.61
C VAL A 7 27.12 -51.77 1.80
N GLU A 8 27.23 -50.96 0.74
CA GLU A 8 27.84 -49.62 0.80
C GLU A 8 27.01 -48.73 1.71
N PRO A 9 27.64 -47.96 2.63
CA PRO A 9 26.93 -47.02 3.47
C PRO A 9 26.52 -45.79 2.61
N SER A 10 25.23 -45.60 2.45
CA SER A 10 24.63 -44.40 1.86
C SER A 10 24.79 -43.19 2.78
N GLY A 11 25.94 -42.54 2.73
CA GLY A 11 26.19 -41.26 3.39
C GLY A 11 26.27 -40.16 2.31
N PRO A 12 26.24 -39.04 2.49
CA PRO A 12 25.91 -37.76 3.12
C PRO A 12 24.81 -36.91 2.44
N ARG A 13 23.90 -37.49 1.67
CA ARG A 13 22.82 -36.75 1.02
C ARG A 13 21.89 -36.01 2.01
N ARG A 14 21.57 -36.60 3.15
CA ARG A 14 20.70 -36.02 4.18
C ARG A 14 21.24 -34.73 4.82
N SER A 15 22.57 -34.60 4.93
CA SER A 15 23.19 -33.41 5.53
C SER A 15 23.16 -32.20 4.58
N ARG A 16 23.33 -32.42 3.28
CA ARG A 16 23.27 -31.38 2.26
C ARG A 16 21.84 -30.81 2.11
N THR A 17 20.83 -31.67 2.09
CA THR A 17 19.40 -31.25 2.02
C THR A 17 19.02 -30.48 3.28
N ARG A 18 19.41 -30.93 4.47
CA ARG A 18 19.13 -30.20 5.72
C ARG A 18 19.81 -28.83 5.76
N ARG A 19 21.05 -28.72 5.30
CA ARG A 19 21.74 -27.42 5.20
C ARG A 19 21.03 -26.50 4.20
N ALA A 20 20.66 -26.99 3.03
CA ALA A 20 19.93 -26.21 2.03
C ALA A 20 18.58 -25.70 2.56
N VAL A 21 17.82 -26.54 3.27
CA VAL A 21 16.56 -26.14 3.90
C VAL A 21 16.79 -25.08 4.99
N LEU A 22 17.80 -25.25 5.84
CA LEU A 22 18.11 -24.28 6.88
C LEU A 22 18.58 -22.93 6.28
N THR A 23 19.39 -22.97 5.23
CA THR A 23 19.81 -21.74 4.52
C THR A 23 18.62 -21.04 3.89
N LEU A 24 17.74 -21.77 3.21
CA LEU A 24 16.52 -21.21 2.63
C LEU A 24 15.63 -20.60 3.72
N ALA A 25 15.41 -21.30 4.81
CA ALA A 25 14.63 -20.79 5.94
C ALA A 25 15.25 -19.52 6.54
N ALA A 26 16.57 -19.49 6.72
CA ALA A 26 17.28 -18.31 7.20
C ALA A 26 17.14 -17.12 6.24
N VAL A 27 17.27 -17.35 4.93
CA VAL A 27 17.08 -16.31 3.92
C VAL A 27 15.64 -15.78 3.93
N LEU A 28 14.63 -16.65 4.05
CA LEU A 28 13.23 -16.25 4.13
C LEU A 28 12.94 -15.43 5.40
N VAL A 29 13.53 -15.82 6.55
CA VAL A 29 13.40 -15.06 7.79
C VAL A 29 14.07 -13.69 7.69
N LEU A 30 15.26 -13.62 7.10
CA LEU A 30 15.95 -12.34 6.86
C LEU A 30 15.18 -11.44 5.91
N LEU A 31 14.65 -11.98 4.82
CA LEU A 31 13.79 -11.24 3.90
C LEU A 31 12.52 -10.76 4.58
N ALA A 32 11.84 -11.62 5.34
CA ALA A 32 10.67 -11.25 6.11
C ALA A 32 10.99 -10.16 7.14
N GLY A 33 12.10 -10.28 7.88
CA GLY A 33 12.56 -9.28 8.84
C GLY A 33 12.93 -7.94 8.19
N PHE A 34 13.51 -7.97 7.00
CA PHE A 34 13.84 -6.76 6.24
C PHE A 34 12.58 -6.05 5.73
N TRP A 35 11.58 -6.80 5.23
CA TRP A 35 10.35 -6.23 4.66
C TRP A 35 9.28 -5.91 5.71
N ALA A 36 9.27 -6.61 6.86
CA ALA A 36 8.28 -6.39 7.91
C ALA A 36 8.16 -4.92 8.37
N PRO A 37 9.25 -4.17 8.61
CA PRO A 37 9.15 -2.77 9.02
C PRO A 37 8.44 -1.88 7.99
N PHE A 38 8.61 -2.17 6.71
CA PHE A 38 7.98 -1.38 5.62
C PHE A 38 6.50 -1.68 5.46
N LEU A 39 6.08 -2.91 5.77
CA LEU A 39 4.70 -3.38 5.60
C LEU A 39 3.89 -3.26 6.89
N TRP A 40 4.51 -3.44 8.06
CA TRP A 40 3.84 -3.54 9.35
C TRP A 40 3.94 -2.27 10.20
N PHE A 41 4.94 -1.43 9.93
CA PHE A 41 5.13 -0.15 10.62
C PHE A 41 5.18 1.00 9.61
N PRO A 42 4.10 1.22 8.85
CA PRO A 42 4.05 2.35 7.93
C PRO A 42 4.12 3.63 8.74
N ARG A 43 4.85 4.59 8.23
CA ARG A 43 4.90 5.92 8.84
C ARG A 43 3.62 6.66 8.49
N SER A 44 2.66 6.71 9.44
CA SER A 44 1.56 7.65 9.40
C SER A 44 2.07 9.01 9.85
N ASP A 45 1.78 10.03 9.06
CA ASP A 45 2.14 11.39 9.43
C ASP A 45 1.06 11.99 10.34
N PRO A 46 1.42 12.87 11.27
CA PRO A 46 0.43 13.63 12.01
C PRO A 46 -0.36 14.51 11.03
N PRO A 47 -1.69 14.60 11.16
CA PRO A 47 -2.48 15.51 10.36
C PRO A 47 -2.09 16.97 10.65
N GLY A 48 -2.18 17.81 9.63
CA GLY A 48 -1.89 19.22 9.72
C GLY A 48 -2.55 19.96 8.57
N PRO A 49 -2.53 21.30 8.54
CA PRO A 49 -3.16 22.07 7.48
C PRO A 49 -2.73 21.62 6.07
N ALA A 50 -3.69 21.53 5.17
CA ALA A 50 -3.50 21.15 3.78
C ALA A 50 -4.61 21.77 2.90
N ASP A 51 -4.39 21.78 1.58
CA ASP A 51 -5.36 22.32 0.64
C ASP A 51 -6.49 21.32 0.37
N ALA A 52 -6.18 20.02 0.38
CA ALA A 52 -7.20 18.98 0.20
C ALA A 52 -6.85 17.70 0.95
N VAL A 53 -7.89 16.92 1.26
CA VAL A 53 -7.80 15.52 1.70
C VAL A 53 -8.14 14.62 0.52
N PHE A 54 -7.24 13.69 0.20
CA PHE A 54 -7.43 12.72 -0.87
C PHE A 54 -7.50 11.30 -0.31
N VAL A 55 -8.61 10.61 -0.55
CA VAL A 55 -8.82 9.22 -0.11
C VAL A 55 -8.46 8.27 -1.23
N LEU A 56 -7.39 7.50 -1.05
CA LEU A 56 -6.99 6.47 -2.01
C LEU A 56 -7.95 5.28 -1.97
N GLY A 57 -8.20 4.72 -3.13
CA GLY A 57 -9.00 3.51 -3.26
C GLY A 57 -8.29 2.25 -2.75
N GLY A 58 -9.06 1.19 -2.59
CA GLY A 58 -8.57 -0.12 -2.15
C GLY A 58 -9.40 -0.73 -1.03
N THR A 59 -8.80 -1.58 -0.24
CA THR A 59 -9.47 -2.21 0.90
C THR A 59 -9.86 -1.20 1.99
N ASN A 60 -10.88 -1.52 2.77
CA ASN A 60 -11.31 -0.72 3.93
C ASN A 60 -11.78 0.72 3.59
N MET A 61 -12.43 0.90 2.42
CA MET A 61 -12.86 2.20 1.91
C MET A 61 -13.70 2.98 2.91
N ASN A 62 -14.64 2.32 3.60
CA ASN A 62 -15.52 3.00 4.56
C ASN A 62 -14.73 3.69 5.68
N SER A 63 -13.71 3.02 6.22
CA SER A 63 -12.85 3.62 7.25
C SER A 63 -12.01 4.76 6.70
N ARG A 64 -11.49 4.63 5.48
CA ARG A 64 -10.72 5.69 4.82
C ARG A 64 -11.57 6.92 4.56
N VAL A 65 -12.78 6.75 4.01
CA VAL A 65 -13.69 7.86 3.73
C VAL A 65 -14.11 8.56 5.03
N ARG A 66 -14.46 7.80 6.08
CA ARG A 66 -14.78 8.38 7.39
C ARG A 66 -13.61 9.18 7.97
N THR A 67 -12.39 8.65 7.87
CA THR A 67 -11.19 9.37 8.33
C THR A 67 -10.96 10.63 7.50
N GLY A 68 -11.07 10.55 6.18
CA GLY A 68 -10.93 11.72 5.31
C GLY A 68 -11.97 12.81 5.63
N ALA A 69 -13.23 12.42 5.77
CA ALA A 69 -14.31 13.34 6.13
C ALA A 69 -14.09 13.98 7.52
N GLU A 70 -13.60 13.20 8.48
CA GLU A 70 -13.28 13.73 9.82
C GLU A 70 -12.16 14.78 9.77
N LEU A 71 -11.14 14.56 8.93
CA LEU A 71 -10.06 15.54 8.74
C LEU A 71 -10.59 16.86 8.17
N VAL A 72 -11.51 16.78 7.19
CA VAL A 72 -12.17 17.98 6.64
C VAL A 72 -13.04 18.66 7.71
N ARG A 73 -13.86 17.91 8.44
CA ARG A 73 -14.69 18.47 9.53
C ARG A 73 -13.88 19.14 10.65
N ARG A 74 -12.67 18.65 10.91
CA ARG A 74 -11.73 19.28 11.84
C ARG A 74 -11.03 20.50 11.27
N GLY A 75 -11.28 20.86 10.03
CA GLY A 75 -10.72 22.03 9.39
C GLY A 75 -9.26 21.88 8.93
N TYR A 76 -8.77 20.64 8.78
CA TYR A 76 -7.43 20.43 8.23
C TYR A 76 -7.34 20.75 6.74
N ALA A 77 -8.44 20.62 5.99
CA ALA A 77 -8.54 20.99 4.58
C ALA A 77 -9.99 21.29 4.20
N PRO A 78 -10.24 22.16 3.21
CA PRO A 78 -11.59 22.48 2.75
C PRO A 78 -12.18 21.44 1.77
N TYR A 79 -11.35 20.64 1.10
CA TYR A 79 -11.77 19.71 0.05
C TYR A 79 -11.57 18.26 0.46
N LEU A 80 -12.55 17.42 0.12
CA LEU A 80 -12.47 15.96 0.22
C LEU A 80 -12.58 15.36 -1.18
N VAL A 81 -11.55 14.64 -1.61
CA VAL A 81 -11.54 13.92 -2.88
C VAL A 81 -11.46 12.43 -2.63
N ILE A 82 -12.30 11.65 -3.30
CA ILE A 82 -12.35 10.19 -3.17
C ILE A 82 -11.97 9.55 -4.50
N SER A 83 -10.94 8.73 -4.50
CA SER A 83 -10.54 7.93 -5.64
C SER A 83 -11.48 6.74 -5.85
N ARG A 84 -12.15 6.69 -6.99
CA ARG A 84 -12.93 5.52 -7.42
C ARG A 84 -12.03 4.50 -8.10
N SER A 85 -11.22 3.80 -7.33
CA SER A 85 -10.27 2.83 -7.89
C SER A 85 -10.89 1.50 -8.32
N HIS A 86 -12.21 1.34 -8.23
CA HIS A 86 -12.90 0.16 -8.73
C HIS A 86 -13.95 0.58 -9.78
N PRO A 87 -14.08 -0.14 -10.91
CA PRO A 87 -15.03 0.21 -11.98
C PRO A 87 -16.50 0.29 -11.53
N THR A 88 -16.87 -0.49 -10.52
CA THR A 88 -18.25 -0.56 -9.98
C THR A 88 -18.49 0.37 -8.79
N SER A 89 -17.47 1.05 -8.26
CA SER A 89 -17.65 1.99 -7.15
C SER A 89 -18.49 3.18 -7.60
N ARG A 90 -19.48 3.53 -6.80
CA ARG A 90 -20.31 4.73 -7.00
C ARG A 90 -20.00 5.74 -5.92
N CYS A 91 -19.95 7.01 -6.28
CA CYS A 91 -19.69 8.08 -5.33
C CYS A 91 -20.79 8.22 -4.30
N GLU A 92 -22.02 7.98 -4.72
CA GLU A 92 -23.21 8.07 -3.87
C GLU A 92 -23.10 7.13 -2.66
N GLU A 93 -22.40 5.98 -2.79
CA GLU A 93 -22.17 5.04 -1.70
C GLU A 93 -21.35 5.65 -0.55
N PHE A 94 -20.61 6.71 -0.83
CA PHE A 94 -19.76 7.38 0.15
C PHE A 94 -20.36 8.69 0.69
N ALA A 95 -21.42 9.21 0.09
CA ALA A 95 -22.02 10.48 0.47
C ALA A 95 -22.46 10.49 1.95
N ASP A 96 -23.18 9.46 2.38
CA ASP A 96 -23.61 9.31 3.78
C ASP A 96 -22.45 9.13 4.75
N LEU A 97 -21.38 8.44 4.29
CA LEU A 97 -20.18 8.22 5.10
C LEU A 97 -19.34 9.49 5.22
N ALA A 98 -19.28 10.27 4.17
CA ALA A 98 -18.52 11.52 4.14
C ALA A 98 -19.18 12.58 5.01
N GLY A 99 -20.50 12.76 4.92
CA GLY A 99 -21.25 13.78 5.66
C GLY A 99 -20.73 15.21 5.43
N THR A 100 -20.05 15.43 4.30
CA THR A 100 -19.52 16.72 3.82
C THR A 100 -19.48 16.70 2.31
N GLU A 101 -19.31 17.89 1.72
CA GLU A 101 -19.12 17.99 0.27
C GLU A 101 -17.87 17.24 -0.15
N MET A 102 -17.98 16.45 -1.21
CA MET A 102 -16.89 15.63 -1.71
C MET A 102 -16.85 15.60 -3.23
N GLU A 103 -15.65 15.53 -3.76
CA GLU A 103 -15.39 15.24 -5.15
C GLU A 103 -15.01 13.76 -5.31
N CYS A 104 -15.53 13.13 -6.35
CA CYS A 104 -15.19 11.76 -6.67
C CYS A 104 -14.62 11.70 -8.07
N ASP A 105 -13.41 11.21 -8.18
CA ASP A 105 -12.79 11.11 -9.50
C ASP A 105 -12.18 9.71 -9.75
N ARG A 106 -11.98 9.42 -11.02
CA ARG A 106 -11.59 8.12 -11.52
C ARG A 106 -10.13 8.12 -11.94
N PRO A 107 -9.27 7.32 -11.29
CA PRO A 107 -7.88 7.21 -11.71
C PRO A 107 -7.74 6.39 -13.00
N GLU A 108 -6.84 6.79 -13.87
CA GLU A 108 -6.45 6.04 -15.06
C GLU A 108 -4.92 5.85 -15.11
N PRO A 109 -4.44 4.60 -15.13
CA PRO A 109 -5.17 3.34 -14.92
C PRO A 109 -5.70 3.17 -13.47
N PHE A 110 -6.57 2.18 -13.23
CA PHE A 110 -7.06 1.82 -11.88
C PHE A 110 -5.96 1.22 -10.99
N THR A 111 -4.99 2.02 -10.65
CA THR A 111 -3.82 1.65 -9.85
C THR A 111 -3.37 2.84 -9.04
N THR A 112 -2.53 2.60 -8.02
CA THR A 112 -1.91 3.69 -7.25
C THR A 112 -1.07 4.64 -8.13
N GLN A 113 -0.58 4.18 -9.29
CA GLN A 113 0.06 5.07 -10.25
C GLN A 113 -0.96 6.02 -10.91
N GLY A 114 -2.13 5.50 -11.30
CA GLY A 114 -3.21 6.34 -11.83
C GLY A 114 -3.73 7.33 -10.79
N GLU A 115 -3.84 6.90 -9.52
CA GLU A 115 -4.20 7.81 -8.41
C GLU A 115 -3.16 8.91 -8.21
N ALA A 116 -1.87 8.59 -8.33
CA ALA A 116 -0.81 9.59 -8.25
C ALA A 116 -0.87 10.61 -9.40
N ARG A 117 -1.20 10.17 -10.61
CA ARG A 117 -1.44 11.06 -11.77
C ARG A 117 -2.68 11.92 -11.57
N LEU A 118 -3.76 11.32 -11.06
CA LEU A 118 -4.99 12.02 -10.74
C LEU A 118 -4.74 13.14 -9.72
N ILE A 119 -4.04 12.84 -8.65
CA ILE A 119 -3.64 13.82 -7.63
C ILE A 119 -2.82 14.96 -8.26
N ALA A 120 -1.82 14.66 -9.09
CA ALA A 120 -1.00 15.68 -9.73
C ALA A 120 -1.83 16.58 -10.66
N ARG A 121 -2.80 16.01 -11.39
CA ARG A 121 -3.72 16.75 -12.26
C ARG A 121 -4.62 17.66 -11.44
N LEU A 122 -5.34 17.14 -10.45
CA LEU A 122 -6.25 17.94 -9.62
C LEU A 122 -5.49 19.03 -8.84
N ALA A 123 -4.32 18.72 -8.33
CA ALA A 123 -3.49 19.71 -7.65
C ALA A 123 -3.10 20.86 -8.58
N ALA A 124 -2.79 20.58 -9.85
CA ALA A 124 -2.52 21.62 -10.84
C ALA A 124 -3.76 22.42 -11.22
N GLU A 125 -4.92 21.77 -11.40
CA GLU A 125 -6.19 22.38 -11.74
C GLU A 125 -6.71 23.33 -10.65
N HIS A 126 -6.55 22.96 -9.37
CA HIS A 126 -7.01 23.72 -8.21
C HIS A 126 -5.93 24.61 -7.57
N GLY A 127 -4.70 24.53 -8.04
CA GLY A 127 -3.58 25.26 -7.43
C GLY A 127 -3.18 24.76 -6.04
N TRP A 128 -3.36 23.48 -5.74
CA TRP A 128 -2.99 22.91 -4.45
C TRP A 128 -1.48 22.72 -4.31
N HIS A 129 -0.97 23.01 -3.14
CA HIS A 129 0.45 22.88 -2.78
C HIS A 129 0.70 21.87 -1.67
N SER A 130 -0.36 21.47 -0.95
CA SER A 130 -0.28 20.55 0.19
C SER A 130 -1.48 19.61 0.23
N LEU A 131 -1.23 18.33 0.52
CA LEU A 131 -2.27 17.30 0.56
C LEU A 131 -2.11 16.40 1.77
N ILE A 132 -3.26 16.00 2.33
CA ILE A 132 -3.36 14.85 3.21
C ILE A 132 -3.91 13.70 2.39
N VAL A 133 -3.20 12.59 2.36
CA VAL A 133 -3.64 11.38 1.66
C VAL A 133 -4.00 10.31 2.67
N VAL A 134 -5.24 9.83 2.60
CA VAL A 134 -5.74 8.77 3.49
C VAL A 134 -5.66 7.42 2.79
N THR A 135 -5.01 6.47 3.43
CA THR A 135 -4.86 5.10 2.92
C THR A 135 -4.83 4.09 4.06
N SER A 136 -4.65 2.79 3.79
CA SER A 136 -4.43 1.79 4.84
C SER A 136 -2.93 1.60 5.13
N ASP A 137 -2.65 1.04 6.30
CA ASP A 137 -1.27 0.81 6.78
C ASP A 137 -0.43 0.04 5.76
N ASP A 138 -0.96 -1.06 5.25
CA ASP A 138 -0.29 -1.92 4.27
C ASP A 138 0.05 -1.22 2.94
N GLN A 139 -0.71 -0.20 2.56
CA GLN A 139 -0.55 0.53 1.30
C GLN A 139 0.32 1.80 1.43
N ALA A 140 0.51 2.31 2.64
CA ALA A 140 1.08 3.64 2.89
C ALA A 140 2.47 3.87 2.28
N THR A 141 3.38 2.91 2.42
CA THR A 141 4.74 3.01 1.87
C THR A 141 4.72 3.08 0.35
N ARG A 142 3.96 2.20 -0.30
CA ARG A 142 3.82 2.19 -1.76
C ARG A 142 3.13 3.47 -2.27
N ALA A 143 2.10 3.92 -1.57
CA ALA A 143 1.42 5.17 -1.89
C ALA A 143 2.38 6.36 -1.84
N ARG A 144 3.17 6.49 -0.76
CA ARG A 144 4.16 7.57 -0.62
C ARG A 144 5.16 7.60 -1.76
N ILE A 145 5.72 6.45 -2.13
CA ILE A 145 6.69 6.35 -3.23
C ILE A 145 6.04 6.77 -4.55
N ARG A 146 4.85 6.25 -4.84
CA ARG A 146 4.13 6.56 -6.09
C ARG A 146 3.73 8.02 -6.20
N LEU A 147 3.17 8.57 -5.13
CA LEU A 147 2.76 9.96 -5.09
C LEU A 147 3.92 10.92 -5.29
N ARG A 148 5.05 10.66 -4.64
CA ARG A 148 6.26 11.49 -4.77
C ARG A 148 6.87 11.49 -6.18
N ARG A 149 6.55 10.50 -7.01
CA ARG A 149 6.98 10.48 -8.42
C ARG A 149 6.18 11.42 -9.32
N CYS A 150 4.92 11.66 -8.95
CA CYS A 150 4.02 12.48 -9.75
C CYS A 150 3.82 13.89 -9.19
N TRP A 151 4.01 14.07 -7.89
CA TRP A 151 3.71 15.31 -7.22
C TRP A 151 4.74 15.65 -6.13
N HIS A 152 5.20 16.90 -6.13
CA HIS A 152 6.29 17.35 -5.28
C HIS A 152 5.88 18.35 -4.19
N GLY A 153 4.60 18.63 -4.04
CA GLY A 153 4.05 19.47 -2.98
C GLY A 153 4.15 18.86 -1.58
N GLY A 154 3.61 19.54 -0.61
CA GLY A 154 3.52 19.06 0.78
C GLY A 154 2.62 17.81 0.87
N LEU A 155 3.16 16.68 1.31
CA LEU A 155 2.45 15.40 1.39
C LEU A 155 2.47 14.86 2.81
N ARG A 156 1.29 14.65 3.38
CA ARG A 156 1.07 13.89 4.61
C ARG A 156 0.25 12.65 4.30
N ILE A 157 0.66 11.51 4.81
CA ILE A 157 -0.09 10.26 4.68
C ILE A 157 -0.63 9.88 6.04
N VAL A 158 -1.96 9.86 6.14
CA VAL A 158 -2.70 9.41 7.31
C VAL A 158 -3.21 8.01 7.03
N THR A 159 -2.95 7.08 7.92
CA THR A 159 -3.32 5.67 7.71
C THR A 159 -4.50 5.26 8.56
N VAL A 160 -5.25 4.29 8.05
CA VAL A 160 -6.25 3.53 8.79
C VAL A 160 -5.79 2.09 8.95
N GLY A 161 -6.12 1.47 10.06
CA GLY A 161 -5.69 0.11 10.36
C GLY A 161 -6.13 -0.91 9.31
N THR A 162 -5.25 -1.83 8.99
CA THR A 162 -5.55 -2.98 8.12
C THR A 162 -6.14 -4.11 8.96
N PRO A 163 -7.29 -4.71 8.58
CA PRO A 163 -7.87 -5.82 9.31
C PRO A 163 -6.90 -7.01 9.42
N LEU A 164 -6.72 -7.55 10.63
CA LEU A 164 -5.76 -8.63 10.91
C LEU A 164 -5.94 -9.86 10.01
N LEU A 165 -7.17 -10.22 9.67
CA LEU A 165 -7.47 -11.38 8.81
C LEU A 165 -6.99 -11.19 7.36
N SER A 166 -6.82 -9.95 6.90
CA SER A 166 -6.33 -9.66 5.54
C SER A 166 -4.81 -9.57 5.46
N VAL A 167 -4.11 -9.50 6.58
CA VAL A 167 -2.67 -9.28 6.65
C VAL A 167 -1.83 -10.26 5.82
N PRO A 168 -2.03 -11.59 5.85
CA PRO A 168 -1.22 -12.51 5.05
C PRO A 168 -1.37 -12.26 3.55
N TYR A 169 -2.60 -12.02 3.09
CA TYR A 169 -2.88 -11.73 1.69
C TYR A 169 -2.31 -10.37 1.27
N THR A 170 -2.55 -9.33 2.07
CA THR A 170 -2.06 -7.97 1.75
C THR A 170 -0.54 -7.91 1.75
N THR A 171 0.15 -8.66 2.62
CA THR A 171 1.62 -8.73 2.63
C THR A 171 2.17 -9.26 1.31
N VAL A 172 1.63 -10.37 0.79
CA VAL A 172 2.06 -10.94 -0.50
C VAL A 172 1.72 -9.98 -1.64
N TYR A 173 0.50 -9.47 -1.65
CA TYR A 173 0.03 -8.53 -2.67
C TYR A 173 0.87 -7.25 -2.71
N GLU A 174 1.09 -6.59 -1.57
CA GLU A 174 1.84 -5.34 -1.49
C GLU A 174 3.32 -5.54 -1.83
N THR A 175 3.92 -6.68 -1.46
CA THR A 175 5.29 -7.02 -1.87
C THR A 175 5.39 -7.12 -3.40
N ALA A 176 4.48 -7.85 -4.03
CA ALA A 176 4.44 -7.97 -5.49
C ALA A 176 4.16 -6.62 -6.17
N ALA A 177 3.22 -5.82 -5.62
CA ALA A 177 2.88 -4.50 -6.11
C ALA A 177 4.05 -3.51 -5.97
N MET A 178 4.84 -3.61 -4.88
CA MET A 178 6.04 -2.82 -4.66
C MET A 178 7.14 -3.18 -5.68
N LEU A 179 7.41 -4.47 -5.88
CA LEU A 179 8.36 -4.93 -6.89
C LEU A 179 7.97 -4.45 -8.29
N LYS A 180 6.70 -4.58 -8.65
CA LYS A 180 6.17 -4.04 -9.91
C LYS A 180 6.37 -2.53 -9.99
N ALA A 181 6.14 -1.79 -8.90
CA ALA A 181 6.32 -0.35 -8.82
C ALA A 181 7.77 0.07 -9.08
N GLU A 182 8.71 -0.67 -8.48
CA GLU A 182 10.15 -0.33 -8.55
C GLU A 182 10.82 -0.80 -9.84
N LEU A 183 10.39 -1.94 -10.39
CA LEU A 183 11.07 -2.53 -11.54
C LEU A 183 10.43 -2.14 -12.88
N LEU A 184 9.10 -2.10 -12.95
CA LEU A 184 8.37 -1.98 -14.21
C LEU A 184 7.66 -0.63 -14.40
N GLN A 185 7.38 0.09 -13.31
CA GLN A 185 6.55 1.30 -13.34
C GLN A 185 7.23 2.45 -12.59
N ARG A 186 8.44 2.84 -13.03
CA ARG A 186 9.25 3.87 -12.37
C ARG A 186 8.81 5.30 -12.67
N GLY A 187 8.10 5.52 -13.77
CA GLY A 187 7.58 6.83 -14.14
C GLY A 187 6.36 7.27 -13.30
N CYS A 188 6.03 8.53 -13.38
CA CYS A 188 4.72 9.08 -12.99
C CYS A 188 3.56 8.49 -13.79
#